data_8b393aff0676f1d751b387a34fbf3b7a
#
_entry.id   8b393aff0676f1d751b387a34fbf3b7a
#
_cell.length_a   1.000
_cell.length_b   1.000
_cell.length_c   1.000
_cell.angle_alpha   90.00
_cell.angle_beta   90.00
_cell.angle_gamma   90.00
#
_symmetry.space_group_name_H-M   'P 1'
#
loop_
_entity.id
_entity.type
_entity.pdbx_description
1 polymer ?
#
loop_
_entity_poly.entity_id
_entity_poly.type
_entity_poly.pdbx_seq_one_letter_code
_entity_poly.pdbx_strand_id
1 'polypeptide(L)'
;MRLVSASPNVMDWVKRICNDRERLGYIPAYSPADIVSRYVIEYDEQIHILAGSDNAMEAARLDCEIAEAIMDNLRRCDYDLILVDNCNTLKDTTVIPLEKSDLILLILSLDTSTVQDARNFLDVLSEFRIDKSNIRMVINQVPLDDKKCELGISHVARILTMEPTCIIHTNQDARSFANVGEAASSDKGSLFSKEIRTLARAAVAVDEELEKPEKCSGGFLRRLFGRKR
;
A
#
# COMPACT_ATOMS: atom_id res chain seq x y z
N MET A 1 9.08 16.69 -6.67
CA MET A 1 9.51 17.19 -5.34
C MET A 1 10.31 16.09 -4.67
N ARG A 2 11.64 16.22 -4.51
CA ARG A 2 12.40 15.29 -3.67
C ARG A 2 11.98 15.57 -2.24
N LEU A 3 11.31 14.62 -1.59
CA LEU A 3 11.16 14.58 -0.14
C LEU A 3 12.54 14.20 0.48
N VAL A 4 13.54 15.05 0.27
CA VAL A 4 14.83 14.92 0.93
C VAL A 4 14.61 15.38 2.35
N SER A 5 14.66 14.46 3.31
CA SER A 5 14.38 14.66 4.74
C SER A 5 12.99 15.27 5.02
N ALA A 6 11.93 14.53 4.67
CA ALA A 6 10.58 14.96 5.07
C ALA A 6 10.47 14.94 6.60
N SER A 7 10.11 16.08 7.18
CA SER A 7 9.75 16.20 8.58
C SER A 7 8.36 16.86 8.64
N PRO A 8 7.41 16.30 9.39
CA PRO A 8 7.54 15.12 10.23
C PRO A 8 7.61 13.80 9.41
N ASN A 9 8.11 12.74 10.04
CA ASN A 9 8.15 11.41 9.48
C ASN A 9 7.81 10.34 10.53
N VAL A 10 7.70 9.08 10.12
CA VAL A 10 7.36 7.99 11.02
C VAL A 10 8.31 7.86 12.21
N MET A 11 9.60 8.23 12.07
CA MET A 11 10.56 8.13 13.17
C MET A 11 10.34 9.17 14.28
N ASP A 12 9.72 10.29 13.97
CA ASP A 12 9.33 11.26 15.01
C ASP A 12 8.22 10.66 15.89
N TRP A 13 7.31 9.90 15.29
CA TRP A 13 6.31 9.15 16.04
C TRP A 13 6.92 7.96 16.81
N VAL A 14 7.80 7.18 16.19
CA VAL A 14 8.53 6.08 16.85
C VAL A 14 9.29 6.57 18.08
N LYS A 15 10.00 7.72 18.00
CA LYS A 15 10.68 8.34 19.15
C LYS A 15 9.69 8.61 20.28
N ARG A 16 8.52 9.15 19.97
CA ARG A 16 7.47 9.40 20.97
C ARG A 16 6.97 8.09 21.59
N ILE A 17 6.69 7.07 20.77
CA ILE A 17 6.25 5.76 21.24
C ILE A 17 7.29 5.13 22.17
N CYS A 18 8.58 5.16 21.80
CA CYS A 18 9.66 4.64 22.66
C CYS A 18 9.68 5.36 24.01
N ASN A 19 9.63 6.69 24.03
CA ASN A 19 9.63 7.46 25.27
C ASN A 19 8.41 7.17 26.16
N ASP A 20 7.23 7.03 25.54
CA ASP A 20 6.01 6.73 26.29
C ASP A 20 6.06 5.28 26.82
N ARG A 21 6.56 4.32 26.06
CA ARG A 21 6.77 2.93 26.48
C ARG A 21 7.75 2.84 27.67
N GLU A 22 8.86 3.55 27.61
CA GLU A 22 9.83 3.61 28.72
C GLU A 22 9.24 4.22 29.98
N ARG A 23 8.46 5.30 29.83
CA ARG A 23 7.87 6.02 30.97
C ARG A 23 6.69 5.31 31.59
N LEU A 24 5.81 4.69 30.77
CA LEU A 24 4.52 4.12 31.21
C LEU A 24 4.58 2.61 31.40
N GLY A 25 5.56 1.92 30.77
CA GLY A 25 5.64 0.46 30.73
C GLY A 25 4.74 -0.18 29.66
N TYR A 26 4.06 0.62 28.85
CA TYR A 26 3.21 0.18 27.73
C TYR A 26 3.13 1.27 26.65
N ILE A 27 2.68 0.92 25.45
CA ILE A 27 2.43 1.88 24.37
C ILE A 27 0.97 2.37 24.47
N PRO A 28 0.75 3.68 24.73
CA PRO A 28 -0.62 4.20 24.86
C PRO A 28 -1.28 4.34 23.48
N ALA A 29 -2.60 4.37 23.48
CA ALA A 29 -3.35 4.79 22.31
C ALA A 29 -3.24 6.31 22.14
N TYR A 30 -2.93 6.76 20.92
CA TYR A 30 -2.85 8.17 20.60
C TYR A 30 -4.18 8.68 20.02
N SER A 31 -4.48 9.96 20.19
CA SER A 31 -5.65 10.53 19.54
C SER A 31 -5.41 10.71 18.03
N PRO A 32 -6.41 10.43 17.18
CA PRO A 32 -6.29 10.65 15.74
C PRO A 32 -5.85 12.08 15.37
N ALA A 33 -6.38 13.09 16.05
CA ALA A 33 -6.03 14.49 15.83
C ALA A 33 -4.55 14.78 16.14
N ASP A 34 -4.01 14.19 17.20
CA ASP A 34 -2.59 14.31 17.57
C ASP A 34 -1.69 13.65 16.52
N ILE A 35 -2.09 12.47 15.99
CA ILE A 35 -1.33 11.76 14.95
C ILE A 35 -1.27 12.59 13.68
N VAL A 36 -2.41 13.02 13.18
CA VAL A 36 -2.51 13.79 11.94
C VAL A 36 -1.75 15.12 12.06
N SER A 37 -1.93 15.87 13.15
CA SER A 37 -1.31 17.17 13.30
C SER A 37 0.21 17.15 13.51
N ARG A 38 0.78 16.04 14.02
CA ARG A 38 2.19 15.98 14.43
C ARG A 38 3.08 15.18 13.52
N TYR A 39 2.55 14.10 12.88
CA TYR A 39 3.39 13.11 12.21
C TYR A 39 3.04 12.94 10.74
N VAL A 40 1.94 13.53 10.30
CA VAL A 40 1.44 13.40 8.93
C VAL A 40 1.64 14.72 8.18
N ILE A 41 2.06 14.62 6.93
CA ILE A 41 2.21 15.74 6.01
C ILE A 41 0.94 15.82 5.17
N GLU A 42 0.23 16.94 5.24
CA GLU A 42 -0.87 17.22 4.33
C GLU A 42 -0.29 17.57 2.95
N TYR A 43 -0.52 16.70 1.97
CA TYR A 43 -0.10 16.94 0.58
C TYR A 43 -1.14 17.79 -0.16
N ASP A 44 -2.41 17.47 0.05
CA ASP A 44 -3.57 18.27 -0.34
C ASP A 44 -4.76 17.95 0.60
N GLU A 45 -5.94 18.52 0.31
CA GLU A 45 -7.14 18.35 1.16
C GLU A 45 -7.60 16.89 1.32
N GLN A 46 -7.13 15.98 0.46
CA GLN A 46 -7.56 14.56 0.41
C GLN A 46 -6.43 13.59 0.66
N ILE A 47 -5.17 14.02 0.52
CA ILE A 47 -4.01 13.14 0.57
C ILE A 47 -3.09 13.57 1.71
N HIS A 48 -2.91 12.68 2.66
CA HIS A 48 -1.97 12.80 3.76
C HIS A 48 -0.85 11.78 3.61
N ILE A 49 0.36 12.14 3.98
CA ILE A 49 1.55 11.29 3.84
C ILE A 49 2.23 11.12 5.19
N LEU A 50 2.32 9.88 5.66
CA LEU A 50 3.25 9.50 6.72
C LEU A 50 4.57 9.09 6.07
N ALA A 51 5.53 9.99 6.04
CA ALA A 51 6.80 9.74 5.37
C ALA A 51 7.63 8.67 6.10
N GLY A 52 8.32 7.83 5.32
CA GLY A 52 9.29 6.87 5.86
C GLY A 52 10.56 7.55 6.39
N SER A 53 11.42 6.77 7.04
CA SER A 53 12.74 7.24 7.48
C SER A 53 13.73 7.29 6.31
N ASP A 54 14.50 8.33 6.23
CA ASP A 54 15.67 8.44 5.34
C ASP A 54 16.94 7.86 5.96
N ASN A 55 16.88 7.48 7.26
CA ASN A 55 18.00 6.93 8.02
C ASN A 55 17.75 5.46 8.40
N ALA A 56 18.50 4.56 7.75
CA ALA A 56 18.38 3.12 7.99
C ALA A 56 18.69 2.70 9.46
N MET A 57 19.58 3.44 10.16
CA MET A 57 19.88 3.16 11.57
C MET A 57 18.74 3.56 12.50
N GLU A 58 18.04 4.65 12.18
CA GLU A 58 16.82 5.02 12.92
C GLU A 58 15.69 4.05 12.62
N ALA A 59 15.51 3.64 11.38
CA ALA A 59 14.52 2.64 10.98
C ALA A 59 14.67 1.30 11.72
N ALA A 60 15.90 0.94 12.14
CA ALA A 60 16.16 -0.25 12.95
C ALA A 60 15.54 -0.20 14.38
N ARG A 61 15.06 0.95 14.84
CA ARG A 61 14.34 1.08 16.11
C ARG A 61 12.87 0.65 16.01
N LEU A 62 12.37 0.50 14.80
CA LEU A 62 11.02 -0.02 14.58
C LEU A 62 11.02 -1.52 14.88
N ASP A 63 10.44 -1.90 16.00
CA ASP A 63 10.16 -3.28 16.37
C ASP A 63 8.69 -3.66 16.05
N CYS A 64 8.34 -4.93 16.23
CA CYS A 64 6.99 -5.43 15.93
C CYS A 64 5.92 -4.73 16.75
N GLU A 65 6.16 -4.51 18.04
CA GLU A 65 5.19 -3.88 18.95
C GLU A 65 4.90 -2.43 18.52
N ILE A 66 5.95 -1.72 18.11
CA ILE A 66 5.82 -0.34 17.60
C ILE A 66 5.10 -0.33 16.24
N ALA A 67 5.46 -1.25 15.33
CA ALA A 67 4.80 -1.36 14.04
C ALA A 67 3.30 -1.67 14.20
N GLU A 68 2.97 -2.59 15.08
CA GLU A 68 1.59 -2.93 15.43
C GLU A 68 0.83 -1.72 15.99
N ALA A 69 1.42 -1.02 16.95
CA ALA A 69 0.83 0.17 17.55
C ALA A 69 0.60 1.28 16.51
N ILE A 70 1.51 1.48 15.56
CA ILE A 70 1.34 2.44 14.46
C ILE A 70 0.14 2.05 13.60
N MET A 71 0.06 0.81 13.15
CA MET A 71 -1.05 0.33 12.31
C MET A 71 -2.40 0.46 13.04
N ASP A 72 -2.48 0.05 14.29
CA ASP A 72 -3.71 0.12 15.09
C ASP A 72 -4.15 1.57 15.35
N ASN A 73 -3.22 2.47 15.52
CA ASN A 73 -3.53 3.89 15.66
C ASN A 73 -3.97 4.54 14.34
N LEU A 74 -3.33 4.18 13.21
CA LEU A 74 -3.74 4.68 11.88
C LEU A 74 -5.15 4.21 11.52
N ARG A 75 -5.51 2.96 11.80
CA ARG A 75 -6.88 2.42 11.58
C ARG A 75 -7.96 3.17 12.36
N ARG A 76 -7.60 3.88 13.42
CA ARG A 76 -8.53 4.72 14.20
C ARG A 76 -8.64 6.15 13.69
N CYS A 77 -7.76 6.55 12.78
CA CYS A 77 -7.89 7.82 12.08
C CYS A 77 -9.02 7.74 11.04
N ASP A 78 -9.66 8.87 10.79
CA ASP A 78 -10.81 8.96 9.85
C ASP A 78 -10.30 9.06 8.39
N TYR A 79 -9.60 7.99 7.95
CA TYR A 79 -9.17 7.81 6.57
C TYR A 79 -10.06 6.81 5.85
N ASP A 80 -10.49 7.17 4.65
CA ASP A 80 -11.23 6.28 3.76
C ASP A 80 -10.35 5.12 3.25
N LEU A 81 -9.06 5.39 3.05
CA LEU A 81 -8.10 4.43 2.55
C LEU A 81 -6.70 4.71 3.13
N ILE A 82 -6.03 3.68 3.58
CA ILE A 82 -4.64 3.72 4.02
C ILE A 82 -3.81 2.85 3.07
N LEU A 83 -2.91 3.47 2.31
CA LEU A 83 -1.97 2.77 1.45
C LEU A 83 -0.63 2.63 2.17
N VAL A 84 -0.15 1.40 2.31
CA VAL A 84 1.16 1.12 2.89
C VAL A 84 2.10 0.67 1.79
N ASP A 85 3.13 1.49 1.49
CA ASP A 85 4.23 1.11 0.61
C ASP A 85 5.22 0.25 1.39
N ASN A 86 5.06 -1.06 1.26
CA ASN A 86 5.84 -2.05 1.99
C ASN A 86 7.04 -2.50 1.16
N CYS A 87 8.18 -2.76 1.82
CA CYS A 87 9.35 -3.27 1.10
C CYS A 87 9.17 -4.77 0.77
N ASN A 88 9.96 -5.25 -0.20
CA ASN A 88 9.95 -6.64 -0.64
C ASN A 88 10.70 -7.62 0.29
N THR A 89 11.18 -7.16 1.44
CA THR A 89 11.85 -8.01 2.43
C THR A 89 10.86 -8.48 3.49
N LEU A 90 10.83 -9.79 3.76
CA LEU A 90 10.03 -10.37 4.82
C LEU A 90 10.79 -10.27 6.15
N LYS A 91 10.67 -9.14 6.82
CA LYS A 91 11.09 -8.95 8.20
C LYS A 91 9.83 -8.90 9.07
N ASP A 92 9.98 -9.18 10.36
CA ASP A 92 8.85 -9.13 11.30
C ASP A 92 8.08 -7.81 11.19
N THR A 93 8.79 -6.68 11.08
CA THR A 93 8.16 -5.35 10.95
C THR A 93 7.43 -5.12 9.63
N THR A 94 7.75 -5.87 8.56
CA THR A 94 7.06 -5.77 7.27
C THR A 94 5.88 -6.74 7.15
N VAL A 95 5.85 -7.78 8.00
CA VAL A 95 4.73 -8.72 8.09
C VAL A 95 3.53 -8.09 8.79
N ILE A 96 3.74 -7.27 9.82
CA ILE A 96 2.66 -6.61 10.58
C ILE A 96 1.68 -5.82 9.67
N PRO A 97 2.16 -4.93 8.77
CA PRO A 97 1.25 -4.26 7.84
C PRO A 97 0.46 -5.23 6.94
N LEU A 98 1.09 -6.34 6.51
CA LEU A 98 0.42 -7.34 5.67
C LEU A 98 -0.68 -8.08 6.44
N GLU A 99 -0.43 -8.47 7.70
CA GLU A 99 -1.42 -9.12 8.56
C GLU A 99 -2.61 -8.20 8.89
N LYS A 100 -2.36 -6.89 9.00
CA LYS A 100 -3.39 -5.89 9.34
C LYS A 100 -4.07 -5.28 8.11
N SER A 101 -3.67 -5.65 6.91
CA SER A 101 -4.25 -5.13 5.67
C SER A 101 -5.51 -5.91 5.26
N ASP A 102 -6.50 -5.19 4.80
CA ASP A 102 -7.73 -5.76 4.25
C ASP A 102 -7.50 -6.25 2.81
N LEU A 103 -6.49 -5.66 2.12
CA LEU A 103 -6.09 -6.02 0.77
C LEU A 103 -4.58 -5.91 0.59
N ILE A 104 -3.98 -6.88 -0.07
CA ILE A 104 -2.57 -6.90 -0.45
C ILE A 104 -2.46 -6.86 -1.97
N LEU A 105 -1.79 -5.85 -2.51
CA LEU A 105 -1.45 -5.77 -3.92
C LEU A 105 -0.06 -6.37 -4.14
N LEU A 106 -0.01 -7.56 -4.72
CA LEU A 106 1.23 -8.23 -5.12
C LEU A 106 1.64 -7.74 -6.50
N ILE A 107 2.61 -6.83 -6.54
CA ILE A 107 3.07 -6.19 -7.77
C ILE A 107 4.33 -6.91 -8.27
N LEU A 108 4.30 -7.36 -9.51
CA LEU A 108 5.41 -8.07 -10.15
C LEU A 108 5.57 -7.70 -11.63
N SER A 109 6.73 -7.98 -12.19
CA SER A 109 7.03 -7.85 -13.61
C SER A 109 7.11 -9.23 -14.30
N LEU A 110 7.12 -9.25 -15.64
CA LEU A 110 7.16 -10.50 -16.43
C LEU A 110 8.61 -10.99 -16.62
N ASP A 111 9.34 -11.16 -15.52
CA ASP A 111 10.67 -11.75 -15.47
C ASP A 111 10.74 -12.90 -14.47
N THR A 112 11.66 -13.82 -14.72
CA THR A 112 11.77 -15.08 -13.96
C THR A 112 12.07 -14.84 -12.49
N SER A 113 12.91 -13.87 -12.16
CA SER A 113 13.32 -13.58 -10.78
C SER A 113 12.16 -13.05 -9.96
N THR A 114 11.43 -12.07 -10.48
CA THR A 114 10.28 -11.46 -9.79
C THR A 114 9.14 -12.47 -9.58
N VAL A 115 8.91 -13.35 -10.55
CA VAL A 115 7.88 -14.41 -10.41
C VAL A 115 8.30 -15.44 -9.35
N GLN A 116 9.59 -15.80 -9.29
CA GLN A 116 10.09 -16.72 -8.26
C GLN A 116 9.99 -16.07 -6.86
N ASP A 117 10.34 -14.80 -6.73
CA ASP A 117 10.21 -14.06 -5.48
C ASP A 117 8.74 -13.95 -5.04
N ALA A 118 7.83 -13.66 -5.99
CA ALA A 118 6.39 -13.63 -5.72
C ALA A 118 5.86 -14.98 -5.22
N ARG A 119 6.34 -16.11 -5.80
CA ARG A 119 5.97 -17.46 -5.34
C ARG A 119 6.44 -17.69 -3.91
N ASN A 120 7.73 -17.44 -3.64
CA ASN A 120 8.29 -17.57 -2.29
C ASN A 120 7.54 -16.70 -1.28
N PHE A 121 7.18 -15.48 -1.68
CA PHE A 121 6.38 -14.56 -0.85
C PHE A 121 4.99 -15.15 -0.53
N LEU A 122 4.28 -15.68 -1.52
CA LEU A 122 2.97 -16.30 -1.32
C LEU A 122 3.04 -17.53 -0.41
N ASP A 123 4.11 -18.32 -0.51
CA ASP A 123 4.34 -19.47 0.37
C ASP A 123 4.51 -19.01 1.82
N VAL A 124 5.31 -17.95 2.06
CA VAL A 124 5.49 -17.37 3.40
C VAL A 124 4.20 -16.76 3.93
N LEU A 125 3.44 -16.01 3.12
CA LEU A 125 2.14 -15.47 3.57
C LEU A 125 1.16 -16.55 4.01
N SER A 126 1.23 -17.74 3.39
CA SER A 126 0.40 -18.87 3.79
C SER A 126 0.77 -19.41 5.17
N GLU A 127 2.05 -19.34 5.57
CA GLU A 127 2.51 -19.70 6.92
C GLU A 127 1.98 -18.74 7.98
N PHE A 128 1.85 -17.45 7.65
CA PHE A 128 1.22 -16.43 8.49
C PHE A 128 -0.33 -16.48 8.45
N ARG A 129 -0.93 -17.44 7.74
CA ARG A 129 -2.38 -17.61 7.60
C ARG A 129 -3.09 -16.40 6.95
N ILE A 130 -2.38 -15.65 6.14
CA ILE A 130 -2.98 -14.58 5.35
C ILE A 130 -3.79 -15.21 4.22
N ASP A 131 -5.07 -14.85 4.13
CA ASP A 131 -5.96 -15.43 3.14
C ASP A 131 -5.58 -14.95 1.73
N LYS A 132 -5.42 -15.91 0.81
CA LYS A 132 -5.15 -15.61 -0.61
C LYS A 132 -6.28 -14.79 -1.26
N SER A 133 -7.50 -14.87 -0.76
CA SER A 133 -8.62 -14.04 -1.24
C SER A 133 -8.38 -12.54 -1.05
N ASN A 134 -7.53 -12.16 -0.10
CA ASN A 134 -7.15 -10.78 0.16
C ASN A 134 -5.94 -10.31 -0.68
N ILE A 135 -5.39 -11.19 -1.53
CA ILE A 135 -4.24 -10.86 -2.37
C ILE A 135 -4.70 -10.65 -3.81
N ARG A 136 -4.30 -9.55 -4.41
CA ARG A 136 -4.56 -9.22 -5.83
C ARG A 136 -3.23 -9.10 -6.56
N MET A 137 -3.07 -9.87 -7.63
CA MET A 137 -1.88 -9.80 -8.47
C MET A 137 -1.98 -8.65 -9.46
N VAL A 138 -0.95 -7.81 -9.52
CA VAL A 138 -0.80 -6.73 -10.49
C VAL A 138 0.48 -6.97 -11.27
N ILE A 139 0.36 -7.11 -12.59
CA ILE A 139 1.53 -7.23 -13.47
C ILE A 139 1.88 -5.83 -13.96
N ASN A 140 3.06 -5.37 -13.59
CA ASN A 140 3.53 -4.03 -13.87
C ASN A 140 4.63 -4.04 -14.96
N GLN A 141 4.83 -2.91 -15.62
CA GLN A 141 5.87 -2.70 -16.65
C GLN A 141 5.78 -3.67 -17.82
N VAL A 142 4.57 -4.06 -18.20
CA VAL A 142 4.36 -4.94 -19.35
C VAL A 142 4.71 -4.17 -20.64
N PRO A 143 5.64 -4.65 -21.49
CA PRO A 143 5.90 -4.05 -22.77
C PRO A 143 4.65 -4.07 -23.66
N LEU A 144 4.43 -3.02 -24.46
CA LEU A 144 3.35 -3.00 -25.44
C LEU A 144 3.54 -4.04 -26.56
N ASP A 145 4.75 -4.52 -26.74
CA ASP A 145 5.10 -5.62 -27.65
C ASP A 145 5.37 -6.88 -26.84
N ASP A 146 4.44 -7.81 -26.86
CA ASP A 146 4.48 -9.07 -26.10
C ASP A 146 5.72 -9.94 -26.38
N LYS A 147 6.37 -9.74 -27.56
CA LYS A 147 7.62 -10.46 -27.92
C LYS A 147 8.82 -10.07 -27.07
N LYS A 148 8.71 -9.00 -26.30
CA LYS A 148 9.77 -8.51 -25.40
C LYS A 148 9.65 -9.00 -23.97
N CYS A 149 8.62 -9.78 -23.66
CA CYS A 149 8.46 -10.37 -22.32
C CYS A 149 9.24 -11.68 -22.24
N GLU A 150 9.96 -11.90 -21.14
CA GLU A 150 10.59 -13.19 -20.83
C GLU A 150 9.54 -14.27 -20.58
N LEU A 151 8.47 -13.89 -19.89
CA LEU A 151 7.37 -14.78 -19.54
C LEU A 151 6.04 -14.21 -20.06
N GLY A 152 5.18 -15.09 -20.55
CA GLY A 152 3.81 -14.71 -20.89
C GLY A 152 2.92 -14.60 -19.65
N ILE A 153 1.96 -13.69 -19.68
CA ILE A 153 0.99 -13.46 -18.59
C ILE A 153 0.31 -14.75 -18.14
N SER A 154 -0.19 -15.56 -19.09
CA SER A 154 -0.82 -16.86 -18.78
C SER A 154 0.13 -17.87 -18.14
N HIS A 155 1.44 -17.76 -18.41
CA HIS A 155 2.43 -18.60 -17.78
C HIS A 155 2.63 -18.21 -16.31
N VAL A 156 2.72 -16.92 -16.04
CA VAL A 156 2.81 -16.37 -14.67
C VAL A 156 1.57 -16.72 -13.85
N ALA A 157 0.37 -16.52 -14.42
CA ALA A 157 -0.90 -16.88 -13.78
C ALA A 157 -0.94 -18.35 -13.36
N ARG A 158 -0.43 -19.26 -14.22
CA ARG A 158 -0.34 -20.70 -13.93
C ARG A 158 0.69 -21.01 -12.84
N ILE A 159 1.87 -20.37 -12.85
CA ILE A 159 2.92 -20.57 -11.82
C ILE A 159 2.41 -20.16 -10.45
N LEU A 160 1.78 -19.00 -10.35
CA LEU A 160 1.30 -18.43 -9.08
C LEU A 160 -0.10 -18.91 -8.69
N THR A 161 -0.77 -19.67 -9.57
CA THR A 161 -2.16 -20.11 -9.39
C THR A 161 -3.10 -18.95 -9.05
N MET A 162 -2.91 -17.83 -9.76
CA MET A 162 -3.63 -16.58 -9.53
C MET A 162 -3.74 -15.80 -10.84
N GLU A 163 -4.95 -15.33 -11.17
CA GLU A 163 -5.16 -14.46 -12.32
C GLU A 163 -4.81 -13.01 -11.99
N PRO A 164 -4.22 -12.26 -12.92
CA PRO A 164 -3.92 -10.85 -12.67
C PRO A 164 -5.20 -10.01 -12.60
N THR A 165 -5.32 -9.23 -11.54
CA THR A 165 -6.43 -8.28 -11.36
C THR A 165 -6.24 -7.05 -12.26
N CYS A 166 -5.00 -6.65 -12.49
CA CYS A 166 -4.67 -5.51 -13.34
C CYS A 166 -3.33 -5.74 -14.05
N ILE A 167 -3.24 -5.20 -15.27
CA ILE A 167 -2.02 -5.15 -16.07
C ILE A 167 -1.70 -3.68 -16.30
N ILE A 168 -0.46 -3.29 -16.00
CA ILE A 168 0.04 -1.93 -16.19
C ILE A 168 1.18 -1.97 -17.19
N HIS A 169 1.00 -1.30 -18.32
CA HIS A 169 2.01 -1.27 -19.37
C HIS A 169 3.14 -0.28 -19.05
N THR A 170 4.30 -0.55 -19.63
CA THR A 170 5.45 0.35 -19.54
C THR A 170 5.08 1.74 -20.07
N ASN A 171 5.29 2.74 -19.23
CA ASN A 171 5.06 4.14 -19.59
C ASN A 171 6.31 4.95 -19.27
N GLN A 172 6.93 5.52 -20.32
CA GLN A 172 8.14 6.35 -20.19
C GLN A 172 7.83 7.69 -19.52
N ASP A 173 6.63 8.22 -19.74
CA ASP A 173 6.22 9.50 -19.18
C ASP A 173 5.96 9.42 -17.68
N ALA A 174 5.56 8.24 -17.14
CA ALA A 174 5.37 8.04 -15.72
C ALA A 174 6.64 8.36 -14.90
N ARG A 175 7.82 8.01 -15.42
CA ARG A 175 9.11 8.36 -14.78
C ARG A 175 9.40 9.87 -14.85
N SER A 176 9.04 10.51 -15.95
CA SER A 176 9.20 11.95 -16.13
C SER A 176 8.32 12.73 -15.16
N PHE A 177 7.06 12.34 -15.01
CA PHE A 177 6.14 12.93 -14.02
C PHE A 177 6.64 12.75 -12.58
N ALA A 178 7.10 11.56 -12.22
CA ALA A 178 7.68 11.31 -10.90
C ALA A 178 8.90 12.19 -10.60
N ASN A 179 9.74 12.47 -11.62
CA ASN A 179 10.92 13.30 -11.47
C ASN A 179 10.59 14.78 -11.21
N VAL A 180 9.48 15.27 -11.71
CA VAL A 180 9.00 16.65 -11.48
C VAL A 180 8.03 16.75 -10.32
N GLY A 181 7.71 15.63 -9.68
CA GLY A 181 6.80 15.57 -8.52
C GLY A 181 5.33 15.70 -8.89
N GLU A 182 4.98 15.37 -10.12
CA GLU A 182 3.60 15.32 -10.59
C GLU A 182 3.09 13.88 -10.60
N ALA A 183 1.79 13.72 -10.37
CA ALA A 183 1.18 12.40 -10.47
C ALA A 183 0.96 12.04 -11.95
N ALA A 184 1.56 10.94 -12.42
CA ALA A 184 1.39 10.47 -13.80
C ALA A 184 -0.08 10.15 -14.15
N SER A 185 -0.93 9.93 -13.14
CA SER A 185 -2.38 9.78 -13.29
C SER A 185 -3.12 11.06 -13.64
N SER A 186 -2.46 12.23 -13.58
CA SER A 186 -3.04 13.54 -13.93
C SER A 186 -3.35 13.66 -15.42
N ASP A 187 -2.59 12.98 -16.27
CA ASP A 187 -2.93 12.84 -17.70
C ASP A 187 -4.07 11.84 -17.89
N LYS A 188 -5.31 12.36 -17.85
CA LYS A 188 -6.54 11.57 -17.94
C LYS A 188 -6.69 10.78 -19.25
N GLY A 189 -5.95 11.14 -20.30
CA GLY A 189 -6.00 10.52 -21.63
C GLY A 189 -5.08 9.30 -21.78
N SER A 190 -4.02 9.23 -20.98
CA SER A 190 -2.98 8.20 -21.12
C SER A 190 -3.50 6.79 -20.77
N LEU A 191 -2.89 5.78 -21.39
CA LEU A 191 -3.16 4.37 -21.08
C LEU A 191 -2.85 4.10 -19.60
N PHE A 192 -1.71 4.56 -19.11
CA PHE A 192 -1.29 4.42 -17.73
C PHE A 192 -2.34 4.94 -16.75
N SER A 193 -2.87 6.13 -16.96
CA SER A 193 -3.90 6.71 -16.11
C SER A 193 -5.21 5.88 -16.10
N LYS A 194 -5.56 5.27 -17.23
CA LYS A 194 -6.73 4.36 -17.31
C LYS A 194 -6.49 3.07 -16.53
N GLU A 195 -5.30 2.51 -16.64
CA GLU A 195 -4.90 1.28 -15.95
C GLU A 195 -4.83 1.48 -14.44
N ILE A 196 -4.23 2.59 -13.97
CA ILE A 196 -4.21 2.94 -12.53
C ILE A 196 -5.63 3.15 -12.00
N ARG A 197 -6.53 3.77 -12.75
CA ARG A 197 -7.94 3.87 -12.33
C ARG A 197 -8.65 2.52 -12.26
N THR A 198 -8.31 1.62 -13.17
CA THR A 198 -8.85 0.26 -13.12
C THR A 198 -8.38 -0.46 -11.87
N LEU A 199 -7.08 -0.35 -11.55
CA LEU A 199 -6.52 -0.89 -10.31
C LEU A 199 -7.18 -0.29 -9.08
N ALA A 200 -7.33 1.04 -9.03
CA ALA A 200 -7.96 1.73 -7.90
C ALA A 200 -9.42 1.27 -7.69
N ARG A 201 -10.19 1.10 -8.77
CA ARG A 201 -11.55 0.56 -8.68
C ARG A 201 -11.57 -0.88 -8.16
N ALA A 202 -10.65 -1.72 -8.64
CA ALA A 202 -10.57 -3.10 -8.19
C ALA A 202 -10.14 -3.20 -6.71
N ALA A 203 -9.32 -2.27 -6.23
CA ALA A 203 -8.94 -2.21 -4.82
C ALA A 203 -10.10 -1.79 -3.92
N VAL A 204 -10.93 -0.82 -4.36
CA VAL A 204 -12.09 -0.33 -3.59
C VAL A 204 -13.29 -1.27 -3.68
N ALA A 205 -13.49 -1.98 -4.81
CA ALA A 205 -14.63 -2.89 -5.00
C ALA A 205 -14.58 -4.13 -4.10
N VAL A 206 -13.43 -4.45 -3.53
CA VAL A 206 -13.29 -5.56 -2.56
C VAL A 206 -14.12 -5.31 -1.31
N ASP A 207 -14.29 -4.06 -0.88
CA ASP A 207 -15.14 -3.71 0.27
C ASP A 207 -16.62 -4.04 0.01
N GLU A 208 -17.08 -3.93 -1.24
CA GLU A 208 -18.48 -4.27 -1.59
C GLU A 208 -18.77 -5.78 -1.56
N GLU A 209 -17.77 -6.63 -1.76
CA GLU A 209 -17.92 -8.10 -1.71
C GLU A 209 -17.74 -8.65 -0.28
N LEU A 210 -16.92 -8.01 0.55
CA LEU A 210 -16.70 -8.40 1.95
C LEU A 210 -17.86 -7.97 2.87
N GLU A 211 -18.65 -6.97 2.49
CA GLU A 211 -19.82 -6.48 3.24
C GLU A 211 -21.12 -7.26 3.05
N LYS A 212 -21.11 -8.49 2.61
CA LYS A 212 -22.32 -9.37 2.62
C LYS A 212 -22.06 -10.58 3.52
N PRO A 213 -22.84 -10.80 4.58
CA PRO A 213 -23.83 -9.95 5.27
C PRO A 213 -23.74 -9.92 6.79
N GLU A 214 -23.85 -8.79 7.42
CA GLU A 214 -24.80 -8.61 8.51
C GLU A 214 -25.18 -7.13 8.60
N LYS A 215 -26.50 -6.89 8.71
CA LYS A 215 -27.12 -5.56 8.69
C LYS A 215 -26.54 -4.66 9.79
N CYS A 216 -25.71 -3.69 9.39
CA CYS A 216 -25.56 -2.45 10.11
C CYS A 216 -25.30 -1.31 9.12
N SER A 217 -26.20 -0.36 9.19
CA SER A 217 -26.38 0.89 8.44
C SER A 217 -25.17 1.52 7.75
N GLY A 218 -25.29 1.61 6.47
CA GLY A 218 -24.73 2.33 5.39
C GLY A 218 -24.14 3.71 5.58
N GLY A 219 -23.19 4.01 4.71
CA GLY A 219 -22.81 5.40 4.45
C GLY A 219 -21.56 5.62 3.63
N PHE A 220 -20.69 4.65 3.50
CA PHE A 220 -19.31 4.89 3.08
C PHE A 220 -19.13 5.13 1.57
N LEU A 221 -19.57 4.22 0.72
CA LEU A 221 -19.36 4.33 -0.74
C LEU A 221 -20.19 5.41 -1.45
N ARG A 222 -21.24 5.93 -0.81
CA ARG A 222 -22.06 7.01 -1.37
C ARG A 222 -21.34 8.37 -1.41
N ARG A 223 -20.28 8.59 -0.63
CA ARG A 223 -19.49 9.83 -0.62
C ARG A 223 -18.45 9.91 -1.73
N LEU A 224 -17.86 8.79 -2.13
CA LEU A 224 -16.81 8.75 -3.18
C LEU A 224 -17.36 8.93 -4.61
N PHE A 225 -18.61 8.54 -4.88
CA PHE A 225 -19.18 8.56 -6.24
C PHE A 225 -20.47 9.36 -6.41
N GLY A 226 -20.96 10.01 -5.38
CA GLY A 226 -22.28 10.61 -5.33
C GLY A 226 -22.32 12.13 -5.27
N ARG A 227 -21.69 12.85 -6.20
CA ARG A 227 -22.12 14.21 -6.55
C ARG A 227 -21.94 14.46 -8.04
N LYS A 228 -22.92 14.03 -8.83
CA LYS A 228 -23.30 14.71 -10.07
C LYS A 228 -24.59 15.46 -9.78
N ARG A 229 -24.51 16.75 -9.74
CA ARG A 229 -25.46 17.72 -10.31
C ARG A 229 -24.66 18.89 -10.81
#